data_836282b9822b9b03124d5607faecd7bb
#
_entry.id   836282b9822b9b03124d5607faecd7bb
#
_cell.length_a   1.000
_cell.length_b   1.000
_cell.length_c   1.000
_cell.angle_alpha   90.00
_cell.angle_beta   90.00
_cell.angle_gamma   90.00
#
_symmetry.space_group_name_H-M   'P 1'
#
loop_
_entity.id
_entity.type
_entity.pdbx_description
1 polymer ?
#
loop_
_entity_poly.entity_id
_entity_poly.type
_entity_poly.pdbx_seq_one_letter_code
_entity_poly.pdbx_strand_id
1 'polypeptide(L)'
;MPEIIEIEFHSKYLSDFQLSRLVQASLRKYTVAITAYISDAVIIEDMCLGVFFDHFQEDGTYLTANGGIICTTKIQKAWKEGRFWLLETEEGNYLVASFKRGGGRRSFLKLLRSCERLKSED
;
A
#
# COMPACT_ATOMS: atom_id res chain seq x y z
N MET A 1 -22.75 9.10 4.07
CA MET A 1 -22.22 8.26 3.01
C MET A 1 -21.47 7.11 3.60
N PRO A 2 -21.69 5.91 3.07
CA PRO A 2 -21.07 4.72 3.69
C PRO A 2 -19.56 4.78 3.75
N GLU A 3 -18.91 5.31 2.70
CA GLU A 3 -17.46 5.35 2.72
C GLU A 3 -16.94 6.25 3.80
N ILE A 4 -17.62 7.36 4.04
CA ILE A 4 -17.18 8.29 5.06
C ILE A 4 -17.30 7.66 6.44
N ILE A 5 -18.40 6.96 6.67
CA ILE A 5 -18.61 6.29 7.94
C ILE A 5 -17.55 5.22 8.15
N GLU A 6 -17.26 4.46 7.11
CA GLU A 6 -16.27 3.43 7.17
C GLU A 6 -14.90 3.99 7.48
N ILE A 7 -14.53 5.08 6.81
CA ILE A 7 -13.25 5.72 7.04
C ILE A 7 -13.14 6.22 8.47
N GLU A 8 -14.21 6.81 8.99
CA GLU A 8 -14.19 7.27 10.37
C GLU A 8 -14.03 6.13 11.34
N PHE A 9 -14.70 5.02 11.07
CA PHE A 9 -14.58 3.87 11.93
C PHE A 9 -13.13 3.37 11.96
N HIS A 10 -12.53 3.27 10.80
CA HIS A 10 -11.17 2.76 10.72
C HIS A 10 -10.14 3.79 11.15
N SER A 11 -10.48 5.06 11.16
CA SER A 11 -9.55 6.09 11.58
C SER A 11 -9.17 5.95 13.04
N LYS A 12 -9.88 5.12 13.79
CA LYS A 12 -9.45 4.78 15.14
C LYS A 12 -8.06 4.16 15.13
N TYR A 13 -7.67 3.57 14.00
CA TYR A 13 -6.40 2.87 13.88
C TYR A 13 -5.39 3.61 13.01
N LEU A 14 -5.80 4.73 12.41
CA LEU A 14 -4.92 5.52 11.56
C LEU A 14 -4.86 6.95 12.09
N SER A 15 -3.69 7.55 12.02
CA SER A 15 -3.53 8.93 12.40
C SER A 15 -4.09 9.85 11.32
N ASP A 16 -4.29 11.13 11.64
CA ASP A 16 -4.70 12.10 10.65
C ASP A 16 -3.71 12.17 9.49
N PHE A 17 -2.44 12.06 9.81
CA PHE A 17 -1.40 12.05 8.79
C PHE A 17 -1.59 10.87 7.83
N GLN A 18 -1.85 9.69 8.38
CA GLN A 18 -2.03 8.49 7.56
C GLN A 18 -3.27 8.60 6.68
N LEU A 19 -4.35 9.14 7.22
CA LEU A 19 -5.56 9.34 6.44
C LEU A 19 -5.34 10.35 5.32
N SER A 20 -4.64 11.43 5.62
CA SER A 20 -4.33 12.44 4.62
C SER A 20 -3.52 11.86 3.48
N ARG A 21 -2.53 11.03 3.80
CA ARG A 21 -1.71 10.39 2.78
C ARG A 21 -2.55 9.45 1.91
N LEU A 22 -3.46 8.73 2.53
CA LEU A 22 -4.32 7.80 1.80
C LEU A 22 -5.20 8.56 0.81
N VAL A 23 -5.77 9.68 1.23
CA VAL A 23 -6.59 10.51 0.35
C VAL A 23 -5.76 11.06 -0.80
N GLN A 24 -4.58 11.58 -0.50
CA GLN A 24 -3.71 12.11 -1.54
C GLN A 24 -3.33 11.03 -2.56
N ALA A 25 -3.05 9.82 -2.06
CA ALA A 25 -2.68 8.73 -2.94
C ALA A 25 -3.82 8.35 -3.87
N SER A 26 -5.03 8.31 -3.34
CA SER A 26 -6.17 7.86 -4.13
C SER A 26 -6.61 8.88 -5.18
N LEU A 27 -6.18 10.14 -5.05
CA LEU A 27 -6.56 11.17 -6.00
C LEU A 27 -5.61 11.29 -7.19
N ARG A 28 -4.51 10.57 -7.18
CA ARG A 28 -3.54 10.63 -8.27
C ARG A 28 -3.82 9.55 -9.29
N LYS A 29 -3.32 9.75 -10.51
CA LYS A 29 -3.33 8.72 -11.53
C LYS A 29 -1.96 8.08 -11.60
N TYR A 30 -1.93 6.79 -11.87
CA TYR A 30 -0.69 6.03 -11.92
C TYR A 30 -0.57 5.32 -13.25
N THR A 31 0.64 4.86 -13.54
CA THR A 31 0.90 4.19 -14.83
C THR A 31 0.33 2.79 -14.88
N VAL A 32 -0.10 2.27 -13.73
CA VAL A 32 -0.69 0.92 -13.66
C VAL A 32 -1.98 1.00 -12.87
N ALA A 33 -2.83 0.00 -13.04
CA ALA A 33 -4.04 -0.08 -12.22
C ALA A 33 -3.66 -0.46 -10.80
N ILE A 34 -4.27 0.18 -9.83
CA ILE A 34 -3.97 -0.05 -8.43
C ILE A 34 -4.93 -1.09 -7.86
N THR A 35 -4.38 -2.17 -7.35
CA THR A 35 -5.18 -3.24 -6.78
C THR A 35 -5.65 -2.88 -5.37
N ALA A 36 -4.82 -2.21 -4.60
CA ALA A 36 -5.20 -1.74 -3.27
C ALA A 36 -4.24 -0.67 -2.80
N TYR A 37 -4.70 0.14 -1.86
CA TYR A 37 -3.87 1.17 -1.22
C TYR A 37 -3.54 0.68 0.19
N ILE A 38 -2.29 0.80 0.59
CA ILE A 38 -1.83 0.27 1.87
C ILE A 38 -1.39 1.41 2.78
N SER A 39 -1.96 1.47 3.96
CA SER A 39 -1.53 2.41 5.00
C SER A 39 -0.83 1.63 6.09
N ASP A 40 0.04 2.31 6.83
CA ASP A 40 0.71 1.71 7.98
C ASP A 40 1.53 0.49 7.55
N ALA A 41 2.20 0.60 6.42
CA ALA A 41 2.89 -0.51 5.80
C ALA A 41 4.21 -0.85 6.48
N VAL A 42 4.48 -2.14 6.60
CA VAL A 42 5.77 -2.63 7.08
C VAL A 42 6.14 -3.85 6.23
N ILE A 43 7.42 -3.99 5.93
CA ILE A 43 7.88 -5.11 5.13
C ILE A 43 8.34 -6.22 6.07
N ILE A 44 7.81 -7.41 5.83
CA ILE A 44 8.21 -8.60 6.58
C ILE A 44 8.74 -9.57 5.54
N GLU A 45 10.04 -9.83 5.61
CA GLU A 45 10.75 -10.59 4.59
C GLU A 45 10.62 -9.88 3.25
N ASP A 46 9.88 -10.43 2.31
CA ASP A 46 9.69 -9.76 1.02
C ASP A 46 8.21 -9.52 0.74
N MET A 47 7.41 -9.40 1.80
CA MET A 47 5.98 -9.15 1.66
C MET A 47 5.62 -7.89 2.42
N CYS A 48 4.53 -7.24 2.04
CA CYS A 48 4.09 -6.01 2.69
C CYS A 48 2.85 -6.27 3.52
N LEU A 49 2.93 -5.95 4.81
CA LEU A 49 1.81 -6.06 5.72
C LEU A 49 1.29 -4.65 6.00
N GLY A 50 -0.01 -4.47 6.01
CA GLY A 50 -0.57 -3.16 6.31
C GLY A 50 -2.08 -3.17 6.31
N VAL A 51 -2.63 -1.96 6.37
CA VAL A 51 -4.07 -1.76 6.38
C VAL A 51 -4.49 -1.44 4.95
N PHE A 52 -5.32 -2.29 4.36
CA PHE A 52 -5.67 -2.18 2.95
C PHE A 52 -6.97 -1.44 2.75
N PHE A 53 -7.01 -0.67 1.65
CA PHE A 53 -8.20 0.07 1.23
C PHE A 53 -8.40 -0.12 -0.26
N ASP A 54 -9.66 -0.18 -0.68
CA ASP A 54 -10.04 -0.32 -2.09
C ASP A 54 -9.35 -1.50 -2.74
N HIS A 55 -9.42 -2.65 -2.10
CA HIS A 55 -8.75 -3.86 -2.59
C HIS A 55 -9.68 -4.59 -3.55
N PHE A 56 -9.40 -4.47 -4.85
CA PHE A 56 -10.25 -5.00 -5.91
C PHE A 56 -9.58 -6.09 -6.71
N GLN A 57 -10.40 -6.98 -7.29
CA GLN A 57 -9.98 -7.82 -8.39
C GLN A 57 -10.20 -7.05 -9.68
N GLU A 58 -9.69 -7.60 -10.78
CA GLU A 58 -9.83 -6.94 -12.08
C GLU A 58 -11.27 -6.74 -12.47
N ASP A 59 -12.17 -7.61 -12.05
CA ASP A 59 -13.57 -7.50 -12.41
C ASP A 59 -14.32 -6.50 -11.54
N GLY A 60 -13.63 -5.80 -10.66
CA GLY A 60 -14.26 -4.80 -9.81
C GLY A 60 -14.81 -5.31 -8.50
N THR A 61 -14.65 -6.60 -8.23
CA THR A 61 -15.13 -7.17 -6.98
C THR A 61 -14.13 -6.89 -5.86
N TYR A 62 -14.64 -6.46 -4.70
CA TYR A 62 -13.78 -6.25 -3.55
C TYR A 62 -13.22 -7.57 -3.07
N LEU A 63 -11.92 -7.59 -2.79
CA LEU A 63 -11.27 -8.76 -2.22
C LEU A 63 -11.31 -8.73 -0.70
N THR A 64 -11.24 -7.54 -0.11
CA THR A 64 -11.30 -7.39 1.33
C THR A 64 -12.05 -6.12 1.66
N ALA A 65 -12.56 -6.04 2.89
CA ALA A 65 -13.20 -4.82 3.35
C ALA A 65 -12.14 -3.77 3.64
N ASN A 66 -12.51 -2.51 3.46
CA ASN A 66 -11.61 -1.41 3.77
C ASN A 66 -11.19 -1.47 5.24
N GLY A 67 -9.91 -1.25 5.49
CA GLY A 67 -9.39 -1.24 6.83
C GLY A 67 -8.93 -2.59 7.33
N GLY A 68 -9.02 -3.62 6.51
CA GLY A 68 -8.53 -4.94 6.90
C GLY A 68 -7.01 -5.00 6.90
N ILE A 69 -6.44 -5.76 7.81
CA ILE A 69 -5.00 -5.94 7.88
C ILE A 69 -4.63 -7.14 7.03
N ILE A 70 -3.89 -6.89 5.98
CA ILE A 70 -3.58 -7.89 4.97
C ILE A 70 -2.07 -7.90 4.69
N CYS A 71 -1.59 -9.04 4.22
CA CYS A 71 -0.20 -9.19 3.79
C CYS A 71 -0.19 -9.52 2.31
N THR A 72 0.65 -8.84 1.53
CA THR A 72 0.75 -9.14 0.10
C THR A 72 1.49 -10.45 -0.09
N THR A 73 1.47 -10.96 -1.33
CA THR A 73 2.39 -12.01 -1.71
C THR A 73 3.76 -11.35 -1.94
N LYS A 74 4.71 -12.13 -2.40
CA LYS A 74 6.09 -11.67 -2.57
C LYS A 74 6.17 -10.48 -3.51
N ILE A 75 6.88 -9.45 -3.08
CA ILE A 75 7.10 -8.25 -3.88
C ILE A 75 8.13 -8.57 -4.95
N GLN A 76 7.73 -8.37 -6.20
CA GLN A 76 8.58 -8.67 -7.33
C GLN A 76 9.25 -7.42 -7.89
N LYS A 77 8.68 -6.26 -7.64
CA LYS A 77 9.19 -5.01 -8.17
C LYS A 77 8.67 -3.86 -7.33
N ALA A 78 9.46 -2.82 -7.21
CA ALA A 78 9.04 -1.63 -6.47
C ALA A 78 9.54 -0.40 -7.23
N TRP A 79 8.70 0.62 -7.33
CA TRP A 79 9.12 1.87 -7.98
C TRP A 79 8.28 3.01 -7.39
N LYS A 80 8.70 4.23 -7.66
CA LYS A 80 8.07 5.40 -7.08
C LYS A 80 7.42 6.24 -8.16
N GLU A 81 6.20 6.69 -7.90
CA GLU A 81 5.52 7.63 -8.78
C GLU A 81 5.07 8.79 -7.92
N GLY A 82 5.58 9.98 -8.23
CA GLY A 82 5.36 11.12 -7.37
C GLY A 82 6.01 10.88 -6.03
N ARG A 83 5.22 10.93 -4.98
CA ARG A 83 5.74 10.73 -3.64
C ARG A 83 5.36 9.37 -3.05
N PHE A 84 4.77 8.51 -3.85
CA PHE A 84 4.29 7.23 -3.35
C PHE A 84 5.02 6.07 -4.00
N TRP A 85 5.25 5.02 -3.21
CA TRP A 85 5.88 3.80 -3.71
C TRP A 85 4.81 2.83 -4.17
N LEU A 86 5.08 2.13 -5.27
CA LEU A 86 4.23 1.07 -5.77
C LEU A 86 4.98 -0.25 -5.67
N LEU A 87 4.23 -1.30 -5.39
CA LEU A 87 4.78 -2.65 -5.22
C LEU A 87 4.05 -3.58 -6.17
N GLU A 88 4.79 -4.31 -6.98
CA GLU A 88 4.20 -5.28 -7.89
C GLU A 88 4.38 -6.68 -7.32
N THR A 89 3.29 -7.45 -7.30
CA THR A 89 3.32 -8.85 -6.90
C THR A 89 2.58 -9.64 -7.97
N GLU A 90 2.55 -10.96 -7.84
CA GLU A 90 1.79 -11.77 -8.79
C GLU A 90 0.32 -11.43 -8.76
N GLU A 91 -0.18 -10.85 -7.68
CA GLU A 91 -1.61 -10.61 -7.56
C GLU A 91 -2.02 -9.19 -7.87
N GLY A 92 -1.08 -8.33 -8.16
CA GLY A 92 -1.42 -6.99 -8.57
C GLY A 92 -0.42 -5.96 -8.14
N ASN A 93 -0.82 -4.71 -8.29
CA ASN A 93 0.01 -3.56 -7.98
C ASN A 93 -0.58 -2.83 -6.78
N TYR A 94 0.23 -2.67 -5.76
CA TYR A 94 -0.21 -2.05 -4.52
C TYR A 94 0.49 -0.73 -4.30
N LEU A 95 -0.24 0.26 -3.84
CA LEU A 95 0.34 1.56 -3.58
C LEU A 95 0.49 1.76 -2.08
N VAL A 96 1.69 2.16 -1.66
CA VAL A 96 1.94 2.41 -0.23
C VAL A 96 1.66 3.86 0.05
N ALA A 97 0.56 4.12 0.75
CA ALA A 97 0.18 5.49 1.10
C ALA A 97 0.98 5.99 2.30
N SER A 98 1.30 5.12 3.23
CA SER A 98 2.11 5.48 4.39
C SER A 98 2.77 4.25 4.97
N PHE A 99 3.88 4.49 5.69
CA PHE A 99 4.61 3.42 6.36
C PHE A 99 4.30 3.44 7.86
N LYS A 100 4.41 2.27 8.47
CA LYS A 100 4.19 2.13 9.89
C LYS A 100 5.23 2.96 10.65
N ARG A 101 4.76 3.68 11.66
CA ARG A 101 5.63 4.49 12.47
C ARG A 101 6.60 3.61 13.23
N GLY A 102 7.84 4.03 13.31
CA GLY A 102 8.82 3.31 14.10
C GLY A 102 9.54 2.18 13.39
N GLY A 103 9.37 2.02 12.09
CA GLY A 103 10.13 0.96 11.42
C GLY A 103 9.65 0.59 10.04
N GLY A 104 8.47 1.05 9.64
CA GLY A 104 7.93 0.64 8.35
C GLY A 104 8.80 1.07 7.19
N ARG A 105 9.15 2.35 7.14
CA ARG A 105 9.99 2.84 6.03
C ARG A 105 11.35 2.19 6.07
N ARG A 106 11.92 2.00 7.25
CA ARG A 106 13.23 1.37 7.37
C ARG A 106 13.20 -0.05 6.84
N SER A 107 12.14 -0.79 7.12
CA SER A 107 12.02 -2.16 6.63
C SER A 107 11.97 -2.19 5.11
N PHE A 108 11.29 -1.21 4.51
CA PHE A 108 11.20 -1.13 3.06
C PHE A 108 12.55 -0.77 2.43
N LEU A 109 13.25 0.21 3.01
CA LEU A 109 14.55 0.58 2.49
C LEU A 109 15.55 -0.57 2.61
N LYS A 110 15.41 -1.37 3.65
CA LYS A 110 16.26 -2.53 3.81
C LYS A 110 15.99 -3.55 2.70
N LEU A 111 14.73 -3.76 2.35
CA LEU A 111 14.40 -4.64 1.26
C LEU A 111 15.00 -4.14 -0.05
N LEU A 112 14.87 -2.85 -0.33
CA LEU A 112 15.42 -2.28 -1.56
C LEU A 112 16.93 -2.48 -1.63
N ARG A 113 17.63 -2.31 -0.53
CA ARG A 113 19.08 -2.44 -0.53
C ARG A 113 19.53 -3.87 -0.70
N SER A 114 18.75 -4.81 -0.24
CA SER A 114 19.17 -6.21 -0.29
C SER A 114 18.74 -6.93 -1.56
N CYS A 115 17.99 -6.27 -2.42
CA CYS A 115 17.42 -6.94 -3.57
C CYS A 115 17.60 -6.09 -4.82
N GLU A 116 18.66 -6.38 -5.56
CA GLU A 116 19.03 -5.59 -6.74
C GLU A 116 17.93 -5.52 -7.78
N ARG A 117 17.24 -6.62 -8.00
CA ARG A 117 16.23 -6.64 -9.04
C ARG A 117 15.07 -5.70 -8.76
N LEU A 118 14.90 -5.27 -7.51
CA LEU A 118 13.83 -4.33 -7.19
C LEU A 118 14.24 -2.90 -7.45
N LYS A 119 15.56 -2.61 -7.43
CA LYS A 119 16.01 -1.25 -7.58
C LYS A 119 16.17 -0.86 -9.01
N SER A 120 16.50 -1.71 -9.84
CA SER A 120 16.98 -1.35 -11.09
C SER A 120 16.03 -0.94 -12.04
N GLU A 121 15.17 -1.03 -12.04
CA GLU A 121 14.45 -0.75 -13.00
C GLU A 121 14.79 0.17 -13.73
N ASP A 122 15.26 0.54 -13.68
CA ASP A 122 15.64 1.45 -14.46
C ASP A 122 15.39 1.41 -15.41
#